data_486d41f94413bfe830257a731093c16e
#
_entry.id   486d41f94413bfe830257a731093c16e
#
_cell.length_a   1.000
_cell.length_b   1.000
_cell.length_c   1.000
_cell.angle_alpha   90.00
_cell.angle_beta   90.00
_cell.angle_gamma   90.00
#
_symmetry.space_group_name_H-M   'P 1'
#
loop_
_entity.id
_entity.type
_entity.pdbx_description
1 polymer ?
#
loop_
_entity_poly.entity_id
_entity_poly.type
_entity_poly.pdbx_seq_one_letter_code
_entity_poly.pdbx_strand_id
1 'polypeptide(L)' 'MSYIPTPEQAEELVKKYNKEPFHIQHAETVSKVMGEFAKEYDPENVDFWRTVGMLQ' A
#
# COMPACT_ATOMS: atom_id res chain seq x y z
N MET A 1 -10.66 15.86 -10.36
CA MET A 1 -10.07 15.64 -9.03
C MET A 1 -9.71 14.16 -8.86
N SER A 2 -8.48 13.88 -8.53
CA SER A 2 -8.06 12.49 -8.38
C SER A 2 -8.28 12.02 -6.94
N TYR A 3 -8.70 10.77 -6.82
CA TYR A 3 -8.91 10.14 -5.53
C TYR A 3 -7.80 9.13 -5.29
N ILE A 4 -7.13 9.27 -4.15
CA ILE A 4 -6.08 8.34 -3.77
C ILE A 4 -6.54 7.65 -2.48
N PRO A 5 -6.74 6.32 -2.53
CA PRO A 5 -7.16 5.62 -1.32
C PRO A 5 -6.08 5.66 -0.25
N THR A 6 -6.51 5.60 0.99
CA THR A 6 -5.58 5.42 2.10
C THR A 6 -5.00 4.01 2.05
N PRO A 7 -3.87 3.76 2.74
CA PRO A 7 -3.34 2.38 2.79
C PRO A 7 -4.36 1.38 3.31
N GLU A 8 -5.19 1.78 4.28
CA GLU A 8 -6.23 0.90 4.83
C GLU A 8 -7.29 0.58 3.78
N GLN A 9 -7.70 1.59 3.00
CA GLN A 9 -8.67 1.36 1.93
C GLN A 9 -8.09 0.49 0.84
N ALA A 10 -6.81 0.70 0.52
CA ALA A 10 -6.13 -0.12 -0.47
C ALA A 10 -6.04 -1.57 -0.01
N GLU A 11 -5.77 -1.79 1.27
CA GLU A 11 -5.71 -3.14 1.81
C GLU A 11 -7.07 -3.83 1.72
N GLU A 12 -8.14 -3.11 2.00
CA GLU A 12 -9.48 -3.67 1.86
C GLU A 12 -9.78 -4.06 0.42
N LEU A 13 -9.35 -3.24 -0.54
CA LEU A 13 -9.52 -3.58 -1.94
C LEU A 13 -8.75 -4.83 -2.31
N VAL A 14 -7.52 -4.95 -1.83
CA VAL A 14 -6.70 -6.14 -2.11
C VAL A 14 -7.38 -7.38 -1.55
N LYS A 15 -7.88 -7.31 -0.32
CA LYS A 15 -8.56 -8.45 0.31
C LYS A 15 -9.86 -8.80 -0.41
N LYS A 16 -10.54 -7.80 -0.94
CA LYS A 16 -11.80 -8.03 -1.64
C LYS A 16 -11.60 -8.79 -2.95
N TYR A 17 -10.54 -8.46 -3.68
CA TYR A 17 -10.31 -9.01 -5.00
C TYR A 17 -9.28 -10.13 -5.04
N ASN A 18 -8.59 -10.39 -3.94
CA ASN A 18 -7.60 -11.46 -3.84
C ASN A 18 -7.91 -12.32 -2.63
N LYS A 19 -8.20 -13.60 -2.87
CA LYS A 19 -8.51 -14.54 -1.79
C LYS A 19 -7.28 -15.29 -1.30
N GLU A 20 -6.17 -15.16 -1.99
CA GLU A 20 -4.93 -15.84 -1.64
C GLU A 20 -4.22 -15.11 -0.50
N PRO A 21 -4.05 -15.76 0.67
CA PRO A 21 -3.33 -15.13 1.77
C PRO A 21 -1.91 -14.70 1.38
N PHE A 22 -1.29 -15.42 0.47
CA PHE A 22 0.04 -15.11 -0.03
C PHE A 22 0.09 -13.74 -0.69
N HIS A 23 -0.91 -13.46 -1.54
CA HIS A 23 -0.95 -12.18 -2.24
C HIS A 23 -1.20 -11.03 -1.27
N ILE A 24 -2.04 -11.26 -0.27
CA ILE A 24 -2.33 -10.24 0.73
C ILE A 24 -1.09 -9.96 1.56
N GLN A 25 -0.40 -11.00 2.00
CA GLN A 25 0.82 -10.86 2.78
C GLN A 25 1.90 -10.14 1.98
N HIS A 26 2.03 -10.49 0.70
CA HIS A 26 3.00 -9.84 -0.18
C HIS A 26 2.69 -8.35 -0.31
N ALA A 27 1.42 -8.01 -0.52
CA ALA A 27 1.01 -6.62 -0.66
C ALA A 27 1.32 -5.83 0.61
N GLU A 28 1.04 -6.41 1.77
CA GLU A 28 1.35 -5.77 3.05
C GLU A 28 2.84 -5.53 3.20
N THR A 29 3.64 -6.50 2.81
CA THR A 29 5.10 -6.39 2.89
C THR A 29 5.61 -5.28 1.98
N VAL A 30 5.15 -5.26 0.74
CA VAL A 30 5.57 -4.24 -0.22
C VAL A 30 5.15 -2.85 0.26
N SER A 31 3.93 -2.75 0.80
CA SER A 31 3.44 -1.48 1.33
C SER A 31 4.35 -0.98 2.46
N LYS A 32 4.75 -1.86 3.35
CA LYS A 32 5.62 -1.50 4.46
C LYS A 32 6.99 -1.04 3.96
N VAL A 33 7.57 -1.77 3.02
CA VAL A 33 8.86 -1.42 2.45
C VAL A 33 8.79 -0.06 1.77
N MET A 34 7.74 0.17 1.00
CA MET A 34 7.57 1.46 0.31
C MET A 34 7.40 2.60 1.31
N GLY A 35 6.71 2.34 2.41
CA GLY A 35 6.55 3.34 3.45
C GLY A 35 7.87 3.70 4.12
N GLU A 36 8.69 2.69 4.43
CA GLU A 36 10.00 2.93 5.03
C GLU A 36 10.91 3.68 4.08
N PHE A 37 10.88 3.31 2.80
CA PHE A 37 11.63 4.02 1.78
C PHE A 37 11.21 5.48 1.71
N ALA A 38 9.90 5.74 1.74
CA ALA A 38 9.39 7.09 1.63
C ALA A 38 9.76 7.95 2.84
N LYS A 39 9.87 7.37 4.03
CA LYS A 39 10.32 8.12 5.20
C LYS A 39 11.67 8.78 4.96
N GLU A 40 12.51 8.11 4.18
CA GLU A 40 13.85 8.60 3.89
C GLU A 40 13.85 9.60 2.73
N TYR A 41 13.11 9.30 1.68
CA TYR A 41 13.23 10.02 0.41
C TYR A 41 12.05 10.93 0.08
N ASP A 42 10.90 10.71 0.71
CA ASP A 42 9.70 11.51 0.41
C ASP A 42 8.78 11.51 1.64
N PRO A 43 9.26 12.06 2.77
CA PRO A 43 8.57 11.92 4.05
C PRO A 43 7.19 12.55 4.10
N GLU A 44 6.88 13.47 3.19
CA GLU A 44 5.56 14.10 3.18
C GLU A 44 4.51 13.21 2.49
N ASN A 45 4.93 12.14 1.82
CA ASN A 45 4.05 11.29 1.03
C ASN A 45 4.14 9.83 1.42
N VAL A 46 4.41 9.54 2.69
CA VAL A 46 4.57 8.16 3.16
C VAL A 46 3.32 7.34 2.87
N ASP A 47 2.15 7.87 3.19
CA ASP A 47 0.91 7.12 2.98
C ASP A 47 0.63 6.89 1.50
N PHE A 48 0.96 7.85 0.65
CA PHE A 48 0.84 7.66 -0.79
C PHE A 48 1.68 6.46 -1.25
N TRP A 49 2.93 6.41 -0.80
CA TRP A 49 3.82 5.32 -1.19
C TRP A 49 3.38 3.98 -0.63
N ARG A 50 2.84 3.96 0.59
CA ARG A 50 2.28 2.74 1.17
C ARG A 50 1.10 2.24 0.33
N THR A 51 0.24 3.15 -0.10
CA THR A 51 -0.89 2.80 -0.96
C THR A 51 -0.39 2.24 -2.29
N VAL A 52 0.61 2.88 -2.90
CA VAL A 52 1.19 2.40 -4.15
C VAL A 52 1.72 0.97 -3.96
N GLY A 53 2.44 0.73 -2.87
CA GLY A 53 2.97 -0.60 -2.59
C GLY A 53 1.88 -1.63 -2.39
N MET A 54 0.78 -1.25 -1.73
CA MET A 54 -0.32 -2.17 -1.48
C MET A 54 -1.00 -2.60 -2.76
N LEU A 55 -1.08 -1.71 -3.75
CA LEU A 55 -1.82 -1.97 -4.99
C LEU A 55 -0.95 -2.55 -6.11
N GLN A 56 0.29 -2.85 -5.84
CA GLN A 56 1.19 -3.41 -6.87
C GLN A 56 0.83 -4.83 -7.30
#